data_975013702411141fd3ae244de9c1cde1
#
_entry.id   975013702411141fd3ae244de9c1cde1
#
_cell.length_a   1.000
_cell.length_b   1.000
_cell.length_c   1.000
_cell.angle_alpha   90.00
_cell.angle_beta   90.00
_cell.angle_gamma   90.00
#
_symmetry.space_group_name_H-M   'P 1'
#
loop_
_entity.id
_entity.type
_entity.pdbx_description
1 polymer ?
#
loop_
_entity_poly.entity_id
_entity_poly.type
_entity_poly.pdbx_seq_one_letter_code
_entity_poly.pdbx_strand_id
1 'polypeptide(L)'
;MTDLPTVSLALDNQLCFKLYAASRAVTRAYKPMLDQLGLTYPQYVVMLVLWEWHDTPALQPTVKALGERLMLDSGTLTPLLKRLEQLELVTRRRSARDEREVHLSLSEAGVQLRDRAHGLKTRLLCDRGIDLNQADALRDGLDQLLAQLKDLSSQAPTGPAAH
;
A
#
# COMPACT_ATOMS: atom_id res chain seq x y z
N MET A 1 -37.06 12.85 -18.93
CA MET A 1 -36.91 11.71 -18.02
C MET A 1 -35.56 11.08 -18.35
N THR A 2 -34.56 11.33 -17.54
CA THR A 2 -33.22 10.75 -17.76
C THR A 2 -33.31 9.30 -17.32
N ASP A 3 -33.27 8.36 -18.26
CA ASP A 3 -33.23 6.92 -17.99
C ASP A 3 -31.95 6.65 -17.18
N LEU A 4 -32.11 6.38 -15.89
CA LEU A 4 -30.99 5.95 -15.05
C LEU A 4 -30.54 4.55 -15.53
N PRO A 5 -29.26 4.33 -15.78
CA PRO A 5 -28.79 3.03 -16.21
C PRO A 5 -29.19 1.95 -15.18
N THR A 6 -29.81 0.88 -15.66
CA THR A 6 -30.22 -0.25 -14.83
C THR A 6 -28.93 -0.92 -14.29
N VAL A 7 -28.60 -0.66 -13.01
CA VAL A 7 -27.42 -1.24 -12.37
C VAL A 7 -27.76 -2.67 -11.93
N SER A 8 -27.04 -3.64 -12.48
CA SER A 8 -27.16 -5.05 -12.08
C SER A 8 -26.63 -5.25 -10.66
N LEU A 9 -27.38 -5.95 -9.80
CA LEU A 9 -26.94 -6.39 -8.47
C LEU A 9 -26.29 -7.77 -8.47
N ALA A 10 -26.14 -8.42 -9.64
CA ALA A 10 -25.44 -9.68 -9.74
C ALA A 10 -23.98 -9.53 -9.32
N LEU A 11 -23.47 -10.44 -8.49
CA LEU A 11 -22.13 -10.39 -7.90
C LEU A 11 -21.02 -10.28 -8.96
N ASP A 12 -21.18 -11.02 -10.06
CA ASP A 12 -20.19 -11.02 -11.15
C ASP A 12 -20.05 -9.68 -11.88
N ASN A 13 -21.07 -8.83 -11.77
CA ASN A 13 -21.08 -7.48 -12.36
C ASN A 13 -20.60 -6.41 -11.39
N GLN A 14 -20.23 -6.78 -10.15
CA GLN A 14 -19.77 -5.82 -9.14
C GLN A 14 -18.26 -5.59 -9.25
N LEU A 15 -17.86 -4.38 -9.61
CA LEU A 15 -16.45 -3.98 -9.65
C LEU A 15 -15.80 -4.10 -8.27
N CYS A 16 -16.49 -3.68 -7.20
CA CYS A 16 -15.99 -3.78 -5.83
C CYS A 16 -15.67 -5.23 -5.44
N PHE A 17 -16.49 -6.19 -5.87
CA PHE A 17 -16.23 -7.61 -5.63
C PHE A 17 -15.00 -8.09 -6.41
N LYS A 18 -14.85 -7.70 -7.68
CA LYS A 18 -13.67 -8.06 -8.49
C LYS A 18 -12.38 -7.53 -7.87
N LEU A 19 -12.38 -6.28 -7.40
CA LEU A 19 -11.24 -5.68 -6.69
C LEU A 19 -10.92 -6.40 -5.37
N TYR A 20 -11.93 -6.69 -4.58
CA TYR A 20 -11.78 -7.45 -3.34
C TYR A 20 -11.21 -8.85 -3.59
N ALA A 21 -11.78 -9.59 -4.54
CA ALA A 21 -11.31 -10.93 -4.91
C ALA A 21 -9.88 -10.92 -5.45
N ALA A 22 -9.55 -9.95 -6.32
CA ALA A 22 -8.21 -9.76 -6.88
C ALA A 22 -7.19 -9.44 -5.78
N SER A 23 -7.50 -8.51 -4.87
CA SER A 23 -6.64 -8.17 -3.74
C SER A 23 -6.31 -9.39 -2.88
N ARG A 24 -7.31 -10.21 -2.55
CA ARG A 24 -7.10 -11.46 -1.79
C ARG A 24 -6.26 -12.48 -2.55
N ALA A 25 -6.50 -12.62 -3.86
CA ALA A 25 -5.75 -13.56 -4.70
C ALA A 25 -4.27 -13.15 -4.80
N VAL A 26 -3.99 -11.86 -5.01
CA VAL A 26 -2.63 -11.29 -5.02
C VAL A 26 -1.93 -11.53 -3.69
N THR A 27 -2.56 -11.17 -2.57
CA THR A 27 -1.97 -11.36 -1.23
C THR A 27 -1.63 -12.83 -0.96
N ARG A 28 -2.52 -13.76 -1.39
CA ARG A 28 -2.27 -15.20 -1.29
C ARG A 28 -1.10 -15.65 -2.17
N ALA A 29 -1.01 -15.11 -3.40
CA ALA A 29 0.08 -15.43 -4.32
C ALA A 29 1.45 -14.97 -3.80
N TYR A 30 1.49 -13.86 -3.07
CA TYR A 30 2.71 -13.33 -2.44
C TYR A 30 3.13 -14.10 -1.18
N LYS A 31 2.24 -14.89 -0.56
CA LYS A 31 2.49 -15.51 0.72
C LYS A 31 3.80 -16.31 0.79
N PRO A 32 4.15 -17.20 -0.17
CA PRO A 32 5.41 -17.96 -0.11
C PRO A 32 6.66 -17.08 -0.13
N MET A 33 6.62 -15.97 -0.87
CA MET A 33 7.69 -14.97 -0.90
C MET A 33 7.78 -14.23 0.45
N LEU A 34 6.63 -13.81 0.98
CA LEU A 34 6.56 -13.06 2.24
C LEU A 34 7.00 -13.90 3.43
N ASP A 35 6.67 -15.19 3.46
CA ASP A 35 7.12 -16.12 4.51
C ASP A 35 8.66 -16.22 4.52
N GLN A 36 9.32 -16.22 3.36
CA GLN A 36 10.78 -16.21 3.26
C GLN A 36 11.40 -14.87 3.71
N LEU A 37 10.67 -13.77 3.60
CA LEU A 37 11.11 -12.45 4.09
C LEU A 37 10.79 -12.22 5.57
N GLY A 38 9.95 -13.07 6.18
CA GLY A 38 9.46 -12.89 7.54
C GLY A 38 8.48 -11.72 7.69
N LEU A 39 7.78 -11.35 6.60
CA LEU A 39 6.88 -10.20 6.55
C LEU A 39 5.44 -10.61 6.26
N THR A 40 4.49 -9.82 6.77
CA THR A 40 3.12 -9.82 6.27
C THR A 40 3.00 -8.91 5.05
N TYR A 41 1.94 -9.07 4.24
CA TYR A 41 1.74 -8.22 3.06
C TYR A 41 1.68 -6.72 3.39
N PRO A 42 0.95 -6.24 4.44
CA PRO A 42 0.98 -4.83 4.83
C PRO A 42 2.38 -4.33 5.23
N GLN A 43 3.15 -5.15 5.93
CA GLN A 43 4.55 -4.80 6.29
C GLN A 43 5.43 -4.69 5.04
N TYR A 44 5.28 -5.60 4.09
CA TYR A 44 5.99 -5.56 2.82
C TYR A 44 5.66 -4.28 2.02
N VAL A 45 4.39 -3.86 2.00
CA VAL A 45 3.99 -2.60 1.32
C VAL A 45 4.62 -1.38 1.99
N VAL A 46 4.71 -1.36 3.33
CA VAL A 46 5.46 -0.31 4.05
C VAL A 46 6.94 -0.32 3.64
N MET A 47 7.57 -1.50 3.59
CA MET A 47 8.98 -1.62 3.19
C MET A 47 9.21 -1.16 1.75
N LEU A 48 8.27 -1.42 0.81
CA LEU A 48 8.37 -0.93 -0.57
C LEU A 48 8.49 0.59 -0.63
N VAL A 49 7.67 1.31 0.15
CA VAL A 49 7.73 2.79 0.21
C VAL A 49 9.05 3.26 0.84
N LEU A 50 9.49 2.61 1.91
CA LEU A 50 10.74 3.00 2.59
C LEU A 50 11.97 2.71 1.72
N TRP A 51 11.97 1.64 0.92
CA TRP A 51 13.03 1.37 -0.05
C TRP A 51 13.03 2.39 -1.20
N GLU A 52 11.86 2.77 -1.72
CA GLU A 52 11.72 3.83 -2.73
C GLU A 52 12.29 5.16 -2.23
N TRP A 53 11.96 5.53 -0.98
CA TRP A 53 12.42 6.78 -0.38
C TRP A 53 13.90 6.76 0.01
N HIS A 54 14.44 5.59 0.34
CA HIS A 54 15.87 5.44 0.65
C HIS A 54 16.77 5.85 -0.52
N ASP A 55 16.31 5.63 -1.74
CA ASP A 55 17.04 6.03 -2.95
C ASP A 55 16.89 7.53 -3.28
N THR A 56 16.09 8.25 -2.52
CA THR A 56 15.81 9.68 -2.75
C THR A 56 16.26 10.50 -1.53
N PRO A 57 17.55 10.89 -1.45
CA PRO A 57 18.14 11.51 -0.24
C PRO A 57 17.47 12.83 0.19
N ALA A 58 16.76 13.52 -0.73
CA ALA A 58 16.04 14.75 -0.42
C ALA A 58 14.76 14.52 0.38
N LEU A 59 14.26 13.30 0.45
CA LEU A 59 13.06 12.96 1.20
C LEU A 59 13.42 12.59 2.65
N GLN A 60 12.73 13.21 3.60
CA GLN A 60 12.76 12.79 4.99
C GLN A 60 11.47 12.03 5.28
N PRO A 61 11.50 10.68 5.29
CA PRO A 61 10.31 9.87 5.48
C PRO A 61 9.72 10.12 6.86
N THR A 62 8.46 10.57 6.91
CA THR A 62 7.71 10.70 8.15
C THR A 62 6.58 9.68 8.21
N VAL A 63 6.11 9.38 9.44
CA VAL A 63 4.93 8.51 9.63
C VAL A 63 3.71 9.09 8.93
N LYS A 64 3.55 10.42 8.95
CA LYS A 64 2.46 11.11 8.27
C LYS A 64 2.53 10.90 6.76
N ALA A 65 3.69 11.20 6.14
CA ALA A 65 3.88 11.02 4.70
C ALA A 65 3.67 9.56 4.26
N LEU A 66 4.11 8.59 5.09
CA LEU A 66 3.86 7.17 4.83
C LEU A 66 2.36 6.84 4.85
N GLY A 67 1.59 7.39 5.82
CA GLY A 67 0.14 7.23 5.88
C GLY A 67 -0.56 7.77 4.64
N GLU A 68 -0.19 8.97 4.21
CA GLU A 68 -0.70 9.59 3.00
C GLU A 68 -0.38 8.76 1.75
N ARG A 69 0.87 8.29 1.63
CA ARG A 69 1.32 7.46 0.49
C ARG A 69 0.58 6.13 0.40
N LEU A 70 0.30 5.50 1.54
CA LEU A 70 -0.36 4.20 1.63
C LEU A 70 -1.88 4.30 1.80
N MET A 71 -2.43 5.51 1.95
CA MET A 71 -3.85 5.75 2.28
C MET A 71 -4.26 5.00 3.57
N LEU A 72 -3.37 5.00 4.57
CA LEU A 72 -3.59 4.35 5.86
C LEU A 72 -3.63 5.41 6.98
N ASP A 73 -4.55 5.20 7.91
CA ASP A 73 -4.61 5.98 9.14
C ASP A 73 -3.51 5.60 10.13
N SER A 74 -3.28 6.47 11.13
CA SER A 74 -2.25 6.27 12.14
C SER A 74 -2.51 5.04 13.03
N GLY A 75 -3.77 4.68 13.26
CA GLY A 75 -4.15 3.50 14.03
C GLY A 75 -3.70 2.21 13.34
N THR A 76 -3.82 2.17 12.02
CA THR A 76 -3.36 1.04 11.19
C THR A 76 -1.84 1.01 11.05
N LEU A 77 -1.19 2.18 10.86
CA LEU A 77 0.27 2.26 10.68
C LEU A 77 1.07 1.93 11.93
N THR A 78 0.62 2.38 13.10
CA THR A 78 1.38 2.26 14.35
C THR A 78 1.75 0.80 14.67
N PRO A 79 0.84 -0.18 14.64
CA PRO A 79 1.20 -1.57 14.89
C PRO A 79 2.12 -2.16 13.80
N LEU A 80 1.98 -1.76 12.54
CA LEU A 80 2.86 -2.20 11.45
C LEU A 80 4.29 -1.73 11.68
N LEU A 81 4.48 -0.44 11.99
CA LEU A 81 5.79 0.14 12.26
C LEU A 81 6.41 -0.43 13.53
N LYS A 82 5.63 -0.62 14.60
CA LYS A 82 6.12 -1.28 15.82
C LYS A 82 6.65 -2.68 15.53
N ARG A 83 5.96 -3.44 14.68
CA ARG A 83 6.42 -4.78 14.31
C ARG A 83 7.68 -4.75 13.45
N LEU A 84 7.81 -3.81 12.53
CA LEU A 84 9.02 -3.64 11.71
C LEU A 84 10.23 -3.19 12.55
N GLU A 85 10.02 -2.39 13.60
CA GLU A 85 11.07 -2.08 14.59
C GLU A 85 11.50 -3.31 15.40
N GLN A 86 10.54 -4.13 15.84
CA GLN A 86 10.83 -5.40 16.53
C GLN A 86 11.62 -6.39 15.66
N LEU A 87 11.45 -6.31 14.33
CA LEU A 87 12.21 -7.08 13.35
C LEU A 87 13.55 -6.41 13.01
N GLU A 88 13.86 -5.27 13.65
CA GLU A 88 15.09 -4.50 13.44
C GLU A 88 15.27 -4.01 11.98
N LEU A 89 14.17 -3.84 11.24
CA LEU A 89 14.20 -3.41 9.85
C LEU A 89 14.06 -1.89 9.68
N VAL A 90 13.42 -1.23 10.65
CA VAL A 90 13.08 0.19 10.63
C VAL A 90 13.38 0.80 11.98
N THR A 91 13.80 2.05 12.00
CA THR A 91 13.93 2.86 13.21
C THR A 91 13.02 4.07 13.14
N ARG A 92 12.48 4.50 14.29
CA ARG A 92 11.65 5.71 14.43
C ARG A 92 12.35 6.70 15.34
N ARG A 93 12.42 7.95 14.91
CA ARG A 93 13.00 9.04 15.73
C ARG A 93 12.06 10.23 15.70
N ARG A 94 11.75 10.78 16.88
CA ARG A 94 11.01 12.05 16.95
C ARG A 94 11.89 13.17 16.42
N SER A 95 11.28 14.09 15.69
CA SER A 95 11.95 15.30 15.23
C SER A 95 12.38 16.16 16.43
N ALA A 96 13.61 16.68 16.38
CA ALA A 96 14.07 17.66 17.37
C ALA A 96 13.43 19.04 17.19
N ARG A 97 12.83 19.32 16.01
CA ARG A 97 12.20 20.59 15.68
C ARG A 97 10.70 20.61 15.93
N ASP A 98 10.02 19.49 15.73
CA ASP A 98 8.59 19.32 15.96
C ASP A 98 8.32 17.93 16.57
N GLU A 99 7.97 17.88 17.85
CA GLU A 99 7.68 16.65 18.58
C GLU A 99 6.51 15.83 18.00
N ARG A 100 5.66 16.47 17.16
CA ARG A 100 4.54 15.80 16.46
C ARG A 100 5.00 15.00 15.26
N GLU A 101 6.22 15.25 14.78
CA GLU A 101 6.77 14.62 13.61
C GLU A 101 7.68 13.45 14.00
N VAL A 102 7.41 12.29 13.44
CA VAL A 102 8.21 11.07 13.63
C VAL A 102 8.84 10.67 12.31
N HIS A 103 10.17 10.71 12.25
CA HIS A 103 10.95 10.28 11.09
C HIS A 103 11.18 8.78 11.10
N LEU A 104 11.21 8.21 9.91
CA LEU A 104 11.45 6.80 9.63
C LEU A 104 12.80 6.64 8.92
N SER A 105 13.53 5.61 9.28
CA SER A 105 14.76 5.24 8.59
C SER A 105 14.86 3.72 8.50
N LEU A 106 15.41 3.22 7.41
CA LEU A 106 15.79 1.81 7.31
C LEU A 106 17.01 1.55 8.17
N SER A 107 17.04 0.39 8.81
CA SER A 107 18.26 -0.17 9.36
C SER A 107 19.12 -0.78 8.25
N GLU A 108 20.34 -1.19 8.56
CA GLU A 108 21.16 -1.94 7.62
C GLU A 108 20.49 -3.26 7.18
N ALA A 109 19.88 -3.99 8.13
CA ALA A 109 19.11 -5.19 7.83
C ALA A 109 17.90 -4.89 6.92
N GLY A 110 17.22 -3.76 7.15
CA GLY A 110 16.11 -3.30 6.29
C GLY A 110 16.55 -2.99 4.87
N VAL A 111 17.74 -2.40 4.69
CA VAL A 111 18.33 -2.15 3.36
C VAL A 111 18.70 -3.48 2.69
N GLN A 112 19.40 -4.37 3.38
CA GLN A 112 19.81 -5.67 2.83
C GLN A 112 18.62 -6.57 2.46
N LEU A 113 17.49 -6.45 3.18
CA LEU A 113 16.28 -7.21 2.87
C LEU A 113 15.71 -6.88 1.49
N ARG A 114 15.99 -5.69 0.95
CA ARG A 114 15.57 -5.24 -0.38
C ARG A 114 16.05 -6.17 -1.50
N ASP A 115 17.32 -6.54 -1.49
CA ASP A 115 17.90 -7.39 -2.54
C ASP A 115 17.26 -8.79 -2.53
N ARG A 116 17.01 -9.33 -1.34
CA ARG A 116 16.28 -10.58 -1.19
C ARG A 116 14.86 -10.46 -1.71
N ALA A 117 14.16 -9.39 -1.36
CA ALA A 117 12.79 -9.13 -1.82
C ALA A 117 12.72 -9.01 -3.34
N HIS A 118 13.68 -8.31 -3.96
CA HIS A 118 13.78 -8.18 -5.41
C HIS A 118 13.94 -9.54 -6.11
N GLY A 119 14.88 -10.35 -5.66
CA GLY A 119 15.11 -11.68 -6.24
C GLY A 119 13.91 -12.61 -6.12
N LEU A 120 13.25 -12.61 -4.96
CA LEU A 120 12.06 -13.43 -4.72
C LEU A 120 10.85 -12.95 -5.53
N LYS A 121 10.66 -11.63 -5.67
CA LYS A 121 9.60 -11.05 -6.49
C LYS A 121 9.78 -11.39 -7.97
N THR A 122 11.00 -11.29 -8.48
CA THR A 122 11.32 -11.66 -9.87
C THR A 122 10.95 -13.12 -10.15
N ARG A 123 11.34 -14.04 -9.27
CA ARG A 123 10.96 -15.46 -9.37
C ARG A 123 9.45 -15.65 -9.36
N LEU A 124 8.75 -15.01 -8.43
CA LEU A 124 7.29 -15.09 -8.32
C LEU A 124 6.59 -14.69 -9.63
N LEU A 125 7.06 -13.62 -10.27
CA LEU A 125 6.47 -13.12 -11.53
C LEU A 125 6.79 -14.08 -12.69
N CYS A 126 8.02 -14.56 -12.78
CA CYS A 126 8.43 -15.54 -13.83
C CYS A 126 7.67 -16.86 -13.69
N ASP A 127 7.59 -17.41 -12.47
CA ASP A 127 6.96 -18.72 -12.22
C ASP A 127 5.44 -18.69 -12.48
N ARG A 128 4.83 -17.53 -12.38
CA ARG A 128 3.37 -17.36 -12.60
C ARG A 128 3.00 -17.00 -14.02
N GLY A 129 3.97 -16.72 -14.90
CA GLY A 129 3.73 -16.33 -16.28
C GLY A 129 2.88 -15.06 -16.40
N ILE A 130 3.04 -14.11 -15.48
CA ILE A 130 2.27 -12.86 -15.48
C ILE A 130 2.71 -12.02 -16.68
N ASP A 131 1.76 -11.70 -17.55
CA ASP A 131 1.98 -10.76 -18.65
C ASP A 131 2.12 -9.34 -18.07
N LEU A 132 3.36 -8.82 -18.14
CA LEU A 132 3.68 -7.49 -17.60
C LEU A 132 2.95 -6.37 -18.34
N ASN A 133 2.67 -6.51 -19.64
CA ASN A 133 1.93 -5.50 -20.39
C ASN A 133 0.47 -5.42 -19.92
N GLN A 134 -0.16 -6.57 -19.68
CA GLN A 134 -1.50 -6.60 -19.09
C GLN A 134 -1.52 -6.07 -17.66
N ALA A 135 -0.48 -6.34 -16.88
CA ALA A 135 -0.35 -5.82 -15.53
C ALA A 135 -0.19 -4.29 -15.52
N ASP A 136 0.54 -3.72 -16.47
CA ASP A 136 0.72 -2.28 -16.61
C ASP A 136 -0.60 -1.59 -17.00
N ALA A 137 -1.30 -2.10 -18.00
CA ALA A 137 -2.61 -1.57 -18.41
C ALA A 137 -3.64 -1.62 -17.26
N LEU A 138 -3.64 -2.70 -16.46
CA LEU A 138 -4.50 -2.80 -15.29
C LEU A 138 -4.11 -1.79 -14.21
N ARG A 139 -2.82 -1.58 -13.98
CA ARG A 139 -2.32 -0.58 -13.02
C ARG A 139 -2.80 0.81 -13.39
N ASP A 140 -2.64 1.21 -14.65
CA ASP A 140 -3.11 2.51 -15.14
C ASP A 140 -4.62 2.70 -14.95
N GLY A 141 -5.41 1.66 -15.24
CA GLY A 141 -6.87 1.68 -15.02
C GLY A 141 -7.24 1.80 -13.54
N LEU A 142 -6.50 1.15 -12.65
CA LEU A 142 -6.70 1.26 -11.20
C LEU A 142 -6.29 2.64 -10.66
N ASP A 143 -5.23 3.24 -11.18
CA ASP A 143 -4.81 4.59 -10.80
C ASP A 143 -5.87 5.63 -11.20
N GLN A 144 -6.47 5.51 -12.39
CA GLN A 144 -7.59 6.36 -12.82
C GLN A 144 -8.81 6.19 -11.90
N LEU A 145 -9.16 4.95 -11.55
CA LEU A 145 -10.26 4.67 -10.63
C LEU A 145 -10.01 5.28 -9.24
N LEU A 146 -8.80 5.12 -8.71
CA LEU A 146 -8.42 5.67 -7.41
C LEU A 146 -8.48 7.21 -7.40
N ALA A 147 -8.07 7.87 -8.49
CA ALA A 147 -8.20 9.32 -8.63
C ALA A 147 -9.67 9.76 -8.57
N GLN A 148 -10.56 9.11 -9.34
CA GLN A 148 -11.98 9.40 -9.33
C GLN A 148 -12.64 9.20 -7.95
N LEU A 149 -12.27 8.13 -7.23
CA LEU A 149 -12.81 7.86 -5.90
C LEU A 149 -12.35 8.89 -4.86
N LYS A 150 -11.13 9.42 -4.98
CA LYS A 150 -10.63 10.50 -4.12
C LYS A 150 -11.43 11.79 -4.33
N ASP A 151 -11.71 12.16 -5.57
CA ASP A 151 -12.49 13.35 -5.90
C ASP A 151 -13.92 13.25 -5.33
N LEU A 152 -14.55 12.08 -5.42
CA LEU A 152 -15.88 11.85 -4.84
C LEU A 152 -15.88 11.98 -3.31
N SER A 153 -14.83 11.51 -2.62
CA SER A 153 -14.72 11.62 -1.17
C SER A 153 -14.47 13.05 -0.69
N SER A 154 -13.83 13.89 -1.51
CA SER A 154 -13.59 15.31 -1.20
C SER A 154 -14.83 16.20 -1.44
N GLN A 155 -15.78 15.74 -2.25
CA GLN A 155 -17.04 16.44 -2.60
C GLN A 155 -18.22 16.00 -1.75
N ALA A 156 -18.08 15.04 -0.83
CA ALA A 156 -19.16 14.61 0.04
C ALA A 156 -19.64 15.81 0.89
N PRO A 157 -20.91 16.22 0.81
CA PRO A 157 -21.40 17.31 1.64
C PRO A 157 -21.30 16.92 3.11
N THR A 158 -20.73 17.80 3.91
CA THR A 158 -20.84 17.72 5.38
C THR A 158 -22.33 17.68 5.71
N GLY A 159 -22.85 16.49 6.01
CA GLY A 159 -24.24 16.29 6.37
C GLY A 159 -24.61 17.17 7.57
N PRO A 160 -25.88 17.64 7.65
CA PRO A 160 -26.33 18.45 8.76
C PRO A 160 -26.17 17.65 10.06
N ALA A 161 -25.62 18.30 11.08
CA ALA A 161 -25.55 17.77 12.43
C ALA A 161 -26.97 17.36 12.87
N ALA A 162 -27.14 16.08 13.18
CA ALA A 162 -28.35 15.58 13.80
C ALA A 162 -28.42 16.19 15.20
N HIS A 163 -29.51 16.98 15.44
CA HIS A 163 -29.93 17.43 16.75
C HIS A 163 -30.50 16.27 17.56
#